data_272e3e5ee33f1c9d5bfd22e3a4630d76
#
_entry.id   272e3e5ee33f1c9d5bfd22e3a4630d76
#
_cell.length_a   1.000
_cell.length_b   1.000
_cell.length_c   1.000
_cell.angle_alpha   90.00
_cell.angle_beta   90.00
_cell.angle_gamma   90.00
#
_symmetry.space_group_name_H-M   'P 1'
#
loop_
_entity.id
_entity.type
_entity.pdbx_description
1 polymer ?
#
loop_
_entity_poly.entity_id
_entity_poly.type
_entity_poly.pdbx_seq_one_letter_code
_entity_poly.pdbx_strand_id
1 'polypeptide(L)'
;MRNVRYNAGTMTIEVDGLDDVSAVLGDLRKKTPAVAKVAINATARQARKLMIAEAKARYAVNSAGKRHLSDLVQRKKASNSSLSAELRIASYRNDLGYFQTRPNRPFVGHDVAQAPEYFTARVLKTSPMKPLTGKDQLSKGFLVEFKSGHVGMVQRIVGTGRFHYTCLLYTSPSPRDSTSS
;
A
#
# COMPACT_ATOMS: atom_id res chain seq x y z
N MET A 1 -24.68 -6.02 17.45
CA MET A 1 -23.49 -6.78 16.94
C MET A 1 -22.66 -5.89 16.05
N ARG A 2 -21.32 -6.06 16.03
CA ARG A 2 -20.46 -5.37 15.07
C ARG A 2 -20.43 -6.17 13.78
N ASN A 3 -20.90 -5.60 12.67
CA ASN A 3 -20.71 -6.21 11.36
C ASN A 3 -19.49 -5.60 10.67
N VAL A 4 -18.56 -6.44 10.28
CA VAL A 4 -17.41 -6.09 9.46
C VAL A 4 -17.56 -6.82 8.13
N ARG A 5 -17.71 -6.07 7.06
CA ARG A 5 -17.75 -6.61 5.69
C ARG A 5 -16.45 -6.33 4.98
N TYR A 6 -15.89 -7.33 4.35
CA TYR A 6 -14.68 -7.22 3.54
C TYR A 6 -14.99 -7.54 2.08
N ASN A 7 -14.69 -6.64 1.18
CA ASN A 7 -14.85 -6.87 -0.25
C ASN A 7 -13.67 -6.24 -1.00
N ALA A 8 -12.92 -7.05 -1.73
CA ALA A 8 -11.89 -6.66 -2.72
C ALA A 8 -11.06 -5.41 -2.34
N GLY A 9 -10.48 -5.36 -1.13
CA GLY A 9 -9.64 -4.26 -0.66
C GLY A 9 -10.40 -3.13 0.05
N THR A 10 -11.70 -3.28 0.28
CA THR A 10 -12.53 -2.37 1.08
C THR A 10 -13.02 -3.07 2.34
N MET A 11 -12.86 -2.43 3.49
CA MET A 11 -13.43 -2.88 4.77
C MET A 11 -14.44 -1.85 5.25
N THR A 12 -15.68 -2.28 5.47
CA THR A 12 -16.75 -1.45 6.03
C THR A 12 -17.02 -1.87 7.46
N ILE A 13 -17.09 -0.89 8.35
CA ILE A 13 -17.40 -1.09 9.78
C ILE A 13 -18.74 -0.42 10.06
N GLU A 14 -19.70 -1.23 10.42
CA GLU A 14 -21.07 -0.81 10.75
C GLU A 14 -21.44 -1.31 12.15
N VAL A 15 -22.39 -0.65 12.77
CA VAL A 15 -22.99 -1.07 14.05
C VAL A 15 -24.46 -1.30 13.82
N ASP A 16 -24.90 -2.55 13.92
CA ASP A 16 -26.31 -2.92 13.85
C ASP A 16 -26.96 -2.85 15.24
N GLY A 17 -28.30 -2.74 15.28
CA GLY A 17 -29.09 -2.74 16.51
C GLY A 17 -29.11 -1.40 17.23
N LEU A 18 -28.75 -0.29 16.59
CA LEU A 18 -28.79 1.04 17.15
C LEU A 18 -30.24 1.50 17.42
N ASP A 19 -31.20 1.03 16.62
CA ASP A 19 -32.61 1.35 16.79
C ASP A 19 -33.18 0.70 18.05
N ASP A 20 -32.78 -0.56 18.33
CA ASP A 20 -33.19 -1.29 19.54
C ASP A 20 -32.61 -0.61 20.78
N VAL A 21 -31.35 -0.23 20.76
CA VAL A 21 -30.68 0.51 21.84
C VAL A 21 -31.32 1.89 22.03
N SER A 22 -31.71 2.56 20.95
CA SER A 22 -32.36 3.85 20.98
C SER A 22 -33.75 3.77 21.62
N ALA A 23 -34.50 2.69 21.38
CA ALA A 23 -35.81 2.47 21.96
C ALA A 23 -35.73 2.28 23.48
N VAL A 24 -34.68 1.61 23.98
CA VAL A 24 -34.46 1.38 25.42
C VAL A 24 -34.00 2.64 26.14
N LEU A 25 -33.25 3.51 25.48
CA LEU A 25 -32.58 4.67 26.09
C LEU A 25 -33.48 5.93 26.20
N GLY A 26 -34.73 5.95 25.69
CA GLY A 26 -35.64 7.08 25.78
C GLY A 26 -35.03 8.43 25.38
N ASP A 27 -34.94 9.38 26.32
CA ASP A 27 -34.39 10.72 26.06
C ASP A 27 -32.93 10.78 25.64
N LEU A 28 -32.14 9.70 25.87
CA LEU A 28 -30.78 9.56 25.34
C LEU A 28 -30.75 9.27 23.84
N ARG A 29 -31.91 8.97 23.23
CA ARG A 29 -32.06 8.66 21.81
C ARG A 29 -31.40 9.71 20.88
N LYS A 30 -31.55 11.00 21.23
CA LYS A 30 -30.97 12.11 20.47
C LYS A 30 -29.43 12.10 20.46
N LYS A 31 -28.80 11.54 21.49
CA LYS A 31 -27.32 11.47 21.62
C LYS A 31 -26.73 10.18 21.08
N THR A 32 -27.53 9.14 20.88
CA THR A 32 -27.11 7.81 20.43
C THR A 32 -26.34 7.84 19.09
N PRO A 33 -26.82 8.54 18.03
CA PRO A 33 -26.07 8.62 16.77
C PRO A 33 -24.70 9.28 16.92
N ALA A 34 -24.58 10.30 17.77
CA ALA A 34 -23.32 10.98 18.00
C ALA A 34 -22.29 10.07 18.70
N VAL A 35 -22.72 9.31 19.69
CA VAL A 35 -21.89 8.32 20.40
C VAL A 35 -21.46 7.20 19.46
N ALA A 36 -22.41 6.64 18.69
CA ALA A 36 -22.14 5.60 17.71
C ALA A 36 -21.13 6.06 16.66
N LYS A 37 -21.30 7.26 16.10
CA LYS A 37 -20.33 7.88 15.17
C LYS A 37 -18.92 7.95 15.76
N VAL A 38 -18.78 8.37 17.01
CA VAL A 38 -17.47 8.45 17.68
C VAL A 38 -16.85 7.07 17.80
N ALA A 39 -17.62 6.08 18.26
CA ALA A 39 -17.15 4.70 18.41
C ALA A 39 -16.74 4.08 17.08
N ILE A 40 -17.54 4.22 16.03
CA ILE A 40 -17.26 3.72 14.67
C ILE A 40 -15.95 4.36 14.14
N ASN A 41 -15.83 5.67 14.27
CA ASN A 41 -14.65 6.38 13.79
C ASN A 41 -13.38 6.04 14.58
N ALA A 42 -13.49 5.78 15.87
CA ALA A 42 -12.38 5.32 16.70
C ALA A 42 -11.92 3.91 16.28
N THR A 43 -12.87 3.00 16.07
CA THR A 43 -12.59 1.63 15.59
C THR A 43 -11.94 1.65 14.20
N ALA A 44 -12.49 2.45 13.26
CA ALA A 44 -11.91 2.59 11.92
C ALA A 44 -10.49 3.17 11.94
N ARG A 45 -10.21 4.12 12.85
CA ARG A 45 -8.86 4.66 13.04
C ARG A 45 -7.90 3.59 13.55
N GLN A 46 -8.33 2.82 14.52
CA GLN A 46 -7.50 1.74 15.08
C GLN A 46 -7.25 0.65 14.04
N ALA A 47 -8.27 0.22 13.31
CA ALA A 47 -8.13 -0.77 12.24
C ALA A 47 -7.14 -0.29 11.16
N ARG A 48 -7.27 0.98 10.71
CA ARG A 48 -6.32 1.58 9.77
C ARG A 48 -4.88 1.54 10.30
N LYS A 49 -4.69 1.88 11.56
CA LYS A 49 -3.37 1.86 12.21
C LYS A 49 -2.77 0.45 12.22
N LEU A 50 -3.57 -0.55 12.56
CA LEU A 50 -3.15 -1.96 12.57
C LEU A 50 -2.80 -2.46 11.17
N MET A 51 -3.62 -2.15 10.15
CA MET A 51 -3.34 -2.53 8.76
C MET A 51 -2.00 -1.98 8.27
N ILE A 52 -1.73 -0.70 8.55
CA ILE A 52 -0.46 -0.06 8.17
C ILE A 52 0.72 -0.66 8.96
N ALA A 53 0.54 -0.94 10.24
CA ALA A 53 1.57 -1.56 11.06
C ALA A 53 1.92 -2.95 10.57
N GLU A 54 0.92 -3.77 10.25
CA GLU A 54 1.10 -5.13 9.72
C GLU A 54 1.80 -5.11 8.35
N ALA A 55 1.40 -4.21 7.47
CA ALA A 55 2.09 -4.02 6.20
C ALA A 55 3.57 -3.63 6.39
N LYS A 56 3.87 -2.70 7.31
CA LYS A 56 5.25 -2.34 7.65
C LYS A 56 6.04 -3.47 8.31
N ALA A 57 5.37 -4.36 9.04
CA ALA A 57 6.00 -5.54 9.63
C ALA A 57 6.41 -6.55 8.56
N ARG A 58 5.56 -6.76 7.56
CA ARG A 58 5.75 -7.77 6.51
C ARG A 58 6.67 -7.32 5.39
N TYR A 59 6.50 -6.08 4.91
CA TYR A 59 7.20 -5.55 3.74
C TYR A 59 8.48 -4.78 4.11
N ALA A 60 9.52 -4.96 3.29
CA ALA A 60 10.81 -4.28 3.42
C ALA A 60 10.76 -2.89 2.77
N VAL A 61 9.91 -2.01 3.27
CA VAL A 61 9.72 -0.66 2.73
C VAL A 61 10.74 0.33 3.27
N ASN A 62 11.22 1.22 2.41
CA ASN A 62 12.05 2.37 2.79
C ASN A 62 11.19 3.53 3.34
N SER A 63 11.80 4.69 3.59
CA SER A 63 11.09 5.86 4.15
C SER A 63 9.98 6.37 3.23
N ALA A 64 10.20 6.43 1.92
CA ALA A 64 9.19 6.81 0.92
C ALA A 64 8.05 5.77 0.87
N GLY A 65 8.39 4.48 0.88
CA GLY A 65 7.42 3.39 0.93
C GLY A 65 6.57 3.37 2.20
N LYS A 66 7.14 3.73 3.36
CA LYS A 66 6.35 3.88 4.61
C LYS A 66 5.30 4.97 4.52
N ARG A 67 5.62 6.10 3.86
CA ARG A 67 4.64 7.17 3.58
C ARG A 67 3.59 6.68 2.60
N HIS A 68 4.02 6.12 1.48
CA HIS A 68 3.13 5.57 0.46
C HIS A 68 2.14 4.54 1.02
N LEU A 69 2.56 3.60 1.87
CA LEU A 69 1.66 2.66 2.56
C LEU A 69 0.58 3.37 3.39
N SER A 70 0.93 4.50 4.01
CA SER A 70 -0.03 5.27 4.80
C SER A 70 -1.08 5.94 3.90
N ASP A 71 -0.69 6.38 2.71
CA ASP A 71 -1.57 7.05 1.74
C ASP A 71 -2.48 6.04 1.01
N LEU A 72 -2.00 4.80 0.84
CA LEU A 72 -2.80 3.72 0.23
C LEU A 72 -4.04 3.36 1.05
N VAL A 73 -3.99 3.45 2.38
CA VAL A 73 -5.13 3.09 3.24
C VAL A 73 -5.97 4.34 3.49
N GLN A 74 -6.93 4.58 2.62
CA GLN A 74 -7.89 5.68 2.70
C GLN A 74 -9.01 5.35 3.67
N ARG A 75 -9.55 6.37 4.34
CA ARG A 75 -10.65 6.25 5.29
C ARG A 75 -11.75 7.25 5.00
N LYS A 76 -12.96 6.74 4.79
CA LYS A 76 -14.19 7.52 4.83
C LYS A 76 -14.78 7.44 6.24
N LYS A 77 -15.03 8.59 6.84
CA LYS A 77 -15.52 8.68 8.22
C LYS A 77 -17.03 8.51 8.26
N ALA A 78 -17.53 7.90 9.35
CA ALA A 78 -18.94 7.95 9.71
C ALA A 78 -19.39 9.38 10.02
N SER A 79 -20.63 9.72 9.65
CA SER A 79 -21.31 10.97 9.96
C SER A 79 -22.57 10.70 10.80
N ASN A 80 -23.28 11.74 11.22
CA ASN A 80 -24.55 11.58 11.92
C ASN A 80 -25.66 11.03 11.01
N SER A 81 -25.55 11.29 9.69
CA SER A 81 -26.48 10.79 8.66
C SER A 81 -26.09 9.41 8.10
N SER A 82 -24.86 8.97 8.34
CA SER A 82 -24.38 7.66 7.90
C SER A 82 -23.45 7.08 8.97
N LEU A 83 -23.97 6.16 9.76
CA LEU A 83 -23.26 5.49 10.86
C LEU A 83 -22.41 4.32 10.33
N SER A 84 -21.67 4.58 9.25
CA SER A 84 -20.76 3.65 8.60
C SER A 84 -19.44 4.32 8.33
N ALA A 85 -18.32 3.64 8.60
CA ALA A 85 -16.98 4.05 8.22
C ALA A 85 -16.39 3.02 7.25
N GLU A 86 -15.72 3.51 6.22
CA GLU A 86 -15.12 2.68 5.20
C GLU A 86 -13.59 2.84 5.21
N LEU A 87 -12.89 1.71 5.15
CA LEU A 87 -11.45 1.65 4.88
C LEU A 87 -11.25 1.05 3.49
N ARG A 88 -10.63 1.81 2.61
CA ARG A 88 -10.33 1.40 1.24
C ARG A 88 -8.84 1.35 1.03
N ILE A 89 -8.35 0.25 0.47
CA ILE A 89 -6.97 0.17 -0.03
C ILE A 89 -7.00 0.61 -1.49
N ALA A 90 -6.33 1.72 -1.78
CA ALA A 90 -6.20 2.18 -3.15
C ALA A 90 -5.32 1.21 -3.95
N SER A 91 -5.81 0.79 -5.11
CA SER A 91 -5.08 -0.11 -6.02
C SER A 91 -4.14 0.71 -6.90
N TYR A 92 -3.00 1.11 -6.35
CA TYR A 92 -1.93 1.71 -7.14
C TYR A 92 -0.85 0.67 -7.45
N ARG A 93 -0.18 0.87 -8.58
CA ARG A 93 1.03 0.12 -8.90
C ARG A 93 2.13 0.53 -7.91
N ASN A 94 2.73 -0.43 -7.24
CA ASN A 94 3.81 -0.18 -6.30
C ASN A 94 5.15 -0.24 -7.03
N ASP A 95 5.88 0.87 -7.02
CA ASP A 95 7.24 0.94 -7.55
C ASP A 95 8.21 0.20 -6.63
N LEU A 96 9.19 -0.53 -7.19
CA LEU A 96 10.26 -1.14 -6.41
C LEU A 96 11.13 -0.11 -5.68
N GLY A 97 11.15 1.14 -6.13
CA GLY A 97 11.78 2.26 -5.43
C GLY A 97 11.22 2.52 -4.03
N TYR A 98 10.02 2.03 -3.69
CA TYR A 98 9.46 2.09 -2.35
C TYR A 98 9.98 1.02 -1.38
N PHE A 99 10.67 0.02 -1.90
CA PHE A 99 11.19 -1.09 -1.11
C PHE A 99 12.68 -0.95 -0.82
N GLN A 100 13.22 -1.90 -0.07
CA GLN A 100 14.63 -1.91 0.25
C GLN A 100 15.45 -2.31 -0.97
N THR A 101 16.40 -1.46 -1.35
CA THR A 101 17.32 -1.64 -2.49
C THR A 101 18.76 -1.52 -2.04
N ARG A 102 19.67 -2.11 -2.79
CA ARG A 102 21.12 -1.93 -2.66
C ARG A 102 21.73 -1.76 -4.05
N PRO A 103 22.44 -0.67 -4.29
CA PRO A 103 22.60 0.51 -3.45
C PRO A 103 21.24 1.21 -3.20
N ASN A 104 21.17 2.09 -2.20
CA ASN A 104 19.92 2.79 -1.80
C ASN A 104 19.85 4.23 -2.33
N ARG A 105 20.73 4.59 -3.25
CA ARG A 105 20.80 5.92 -3.87
C ARG A 105 20.46 5.84 -5.35
N PRO A 106 19.75 6.83 -5.91
CA PRO A 106 19.51 6.87 -7.35
C PRO A 106 20.79 7.10 -8.13
N PHE A 107 20.81 6.61 -9.36
CA PHE A 107 21.86 6.92 -10.33
C PHE A 107 21.71 8.40 -10.76
N VAL A 108 22.83 9.14 -10.69
CA VAL A 108 22.91 10.56 -11.04
C VAL A 108 23.91 10.70 -12.18
N GLY A 109 23.57 10.28 -13.37
CA GLY A 109 24.46 10.41 -14.51
C GLY A 109 23.69 10.46 -15.82
N HIS A 110 24.14 11.33 -16.73
CA HIS A 110 23.61 11.39 -18.10
C HIS A 110 24.58 10.77 -19.10
N ASP A 111 25.78 10.39 -18.65
CA ASP A 111 26.81 9.87 -19.53
C ASP A 111 26.61 8.38 -19.78
N VAL A 112 26.55 8.01 -21.04
CA VAL A 112 26.46 6.61 -21.52
C VAL A 112 27.70 5.78 -21.11
N ALA A 113 28.83 6.44 -20.88
CA ALA A 113 30.08 5.82 -20.45
C ALA A 113 30.05 5.40 -18.97
N GLN A 114 29.19 6.02 -18.16
CA GLN A 114 28.98 5.63 -16.79
C GLN A 114 27.83 4.61 -16.73
N ALA A 115 28.18 3.33 -16.70
CA ALA A 115 27.19 2.29 -16.47
C ALA A 115 26.53 2.50 -15.10
N PRO A 116 25.19 2.50 -15.01
CA PRO A 116 24.52 2.60 -13.73
C PRO A 116 24.88 1.39 -12.88
N GLU A 117 25.11 1.62 -11.59
CA GLU A 117 25.24 0.54 -10.63
C GLU A 117 23.94 -0.24 -10.59
N TYR A 118 23.98 -1.55 -10.84
CA TYR A 118 22.78 -2.37 -10.88
C TYR A 118 22.31 -2.73 -9.48
N PHE A 119 21.00 -2.67 -9.28
CA PHE A 119 20.37 -2.79 -7.98
C PHE A 119 19.91 -4.21 -7.69
N THR A 120 20.01 -4.58 -6.43
CA THR A 120 19.23 -5.65 -5.85
C THR A 120 18.10 -5.07 -5.01
N ALA A 121 16.97 -5.74 -4.96
CA ALA A 121 15.80 -5.33 -4.18
C ALA A 121 15.19 -6.51 -3.42
N ARG A 122 14.50 -6.22 -2.33
CA ARG A 122 13.60 -7.17 -1.68
C ARG A 122 12.30 -6.49 -1.32
N VAL A 123 11.21 -7.21 -1.52
CA VAL A 123 9.85 -6.75 -1.22
C VAL A 123 9.41 -7.22 0.16
N LEU A 124 9.60 -8.49 0.47
CA LEU A 124 9.30 -9.05 1.80
C LEU A 124 10.56 -9.00 2.67
N LYS A 125 10.39 -8.75 3.96
CA LYS A 125 11.52 -8.78 4.92
C LYS A 125 12.17 -10.15 5.05
N THR A 126 11.38 -11.19 4.84
CA THR A 126 11.83 -12.60 4.89
C THR A 126 12.53 -13.05 3.61
N SER A 127 12.40 -12.30 2.51
CA SER A 127 13.02 -12.65 1.22
C SER A 127 14.47 -12.14 1.14
N PRO A 128 15.36 -12.86 0.45
CA PRO A 128 16.69 -12.37 0.15
C PRO A 128 16.65 -11.19 -0.81
N MET A 129 17.72 -10.41 -0.86
CA MET A 129 17.92 -9.40 -1.90
C MET A 129 18.11 -10.10 -3.24
N LYS A 130 17.31 -9.74 -4.25
CA LYS A 130 17.41 -10.31 -5.59
C LYS A 130 17.74 -9.22 -6.61
N PRO A 131 18.61 -9.49 -7.59
CA PRO A 131 18.85 -8.58 -8.68
C PRO A 131 17.60 -8.49 -9.56
N LEU A 132 17.30 -7.30 -10.06
CA LEU A 132 16.33 -7.14 -11.13
C LEU A 132 17.04 -7.46 -12.45
N THR A 133 16.96 -8.73 -12.84
CA THR A 133 17.59 -9.21 -14.09
C THR A 133 16.82 -8.70 -15.30
N GLY A 134 17.57 -8.35 -16.35
CA GLY A 134 16.96 -8.04 -17.64
C GLY A 134 16.25 -9.26 -18.21
N LYS A 135 15.11 -9.03 -18.85
CA LYS A 135 14.37 -10.03 -19.63
C LYS A 135 14.06 -9.42 -20.99
N ASP A 136 14.17 -10.24 -22.00
CA ASP A 136 13.99 -9.83 -23.39
C ASP A 136 15.00 -8.73 -23.78
N GLN A 137 14.56 -7.56 -24.17
CA GLN A 137 15.41 -6.42 -24.57
C GLN A 137 15.66 -5.44 -23.39
N LEU A 138 15.38 -5.82 -22.16
CA LEU A 138 15.55 -4.96 -21.00
C LEU A 138 16.89 -5.22 -20.28
N SER A 139 17.58 -4.15 -19.90
CA SER A 139 18.78 -4.22 -19.06
C SER A 139 18.43 -4.61 -17.61
N LYS A 140 19.45 -4.81 -16.77
CA LYS A 140 19.25 -4.89 -15.32
C LYS A 140 18.65 -3.59 -14.78
N GLY A 141 17.90 -3.67 -13.67
CA GLY A 141 17.24 -2.52 -13.05
C GLY A 141 18.18 -1.62 -12.26
N PHE A 142 17.87 -0.33 -12.25
CA PHE A 142 18.57 0.70 -11.46
C PHE A 142 17.59 1.77 -11.00
N LEU A 143 17.94 2.54 -9.94
CA LEU A 143 17.11 3.61 -9.42
C LEU A 143 17.43 4.93 -10.15
N VAL A 144 16.38 5.69 -10.44
CA VAL A 144 16.47 7.05 -11.01
C VAL A 144 15.61 7.98 -10.17
N GLU A 145 16.11 9.18 -9.91
CA GLU A 145 15.30 10.26 -9.39
C GLU A 145 14.70 11.06 -10.55
N PHE A 146 13.37 11.17 -10.56
CA PHE A 146 12.63 11.93 -11.56
C PHE A 146 12.56 13.42 -11.17
N LYS A 147 12.26 14.27 -12.14
CA LYS A 147 12.06 15.72 -11.92
C LYS A 147 11.05 16.04 -10.82
N SER A 148 10.11 15.15 -10.56
CA SER A 148 9.13 15.23 -9.47
C SER A 148 9.70 14.93 -8.08
N GLY A 149 10.98 14.54 -7.97
CA GLY A 149 11.58 14.04 -6.74
C GLY A 149 11.20 12.59 -6.39
N HIS A 150 10.42 11.92 -7.25
CA HIS A 150 10.14 10.50 -7.08
C HIS A 150 11.36 9.67 -7.48
N VAL A 151 11.74 8.72 -6.60
CA VAL A 151 12.78 7.74 -6.90
C VAL A 151 12.11 6.43 -7.30
N GLY A 152 12.30 6.03 -8.54
CA GLY A 152 11.71 4.82 -9.09
C GLY A 152 12.74 3.88 -9.70
N MET A 153 12.36 2.60 -9.81
CA MET A 153 13.16 1.57 -10.46
C MET A 153 12.87 1.53 -11.96
N VAL A 154 13.91 1.62 -12.76
CA VAL A 154 13.81 1.60 -14.23
C VAL A 154 14.76 0.58 -14.84
N GLN A 155 14.52 0.21 -16.08
CA GLN A 155 15.38 -0.60 -16.92
C GLN A 155 15.58 0.11 -18.25
N ARG A 156 16.74 -0.05 -18.88
CA ARG A 156 16.98 0.46 -20.24
C ARG A 156 16.48 -0.55 -21.26
N ILE A 157 15.90 -0.06 -22.34
CA ILE A 157 15.65 -0.86 -23.54
C ILE A 157 16.97 -0.93 -24.30
N VAL A 158 17.54 -2.13 -24.42
CA VAL A 158 18.81 -2.36 -25.10
C VAL A 158 18.73 -1.88 -26.55
N GLY A 159 19.74 -1.13 -26.98
CA GLY A 159 19.84 -0.61 -28.37
C GLY A 159 19.06 0.68 -28.64
N THR A 160 18.24 1.20 -27.72
CA THR A 160 17.43 2.41 -28.00
C THR A 160 17.84 3.64 -27.19
N GLY A 161 18.65 3.50 -26.16
CA GLY A 161 18.97 4.57 -25.19
C GLY A 161 17.78 5.05 -24.36
N ARG A 162 16.59 4.46 -24.55
CA ARG A 162 15.37 4.82 -23.84
C ARG A 162 15.22 4.05 -22.52
N PHE A 163 14.59 4.68 -21.55
CA PHE A 163 14.22 4.02 -20.30
C PHE A 163 12.86 3.38 -20.43
N HIS A 164 12.76 2.13 -20.03
CA HIS A 164 11.51 1.46 -19.81
C HIS A 164 11.17 1.57 -18.32
N TYR A 165 10.03 2.16 -18.01
CA TYR A 165 9.49 2.13 -16.68
C TYR A 165 9.04 0.71 -16.38
N THR A 166 9.83 0.01 -15.63
CA THR A 166 9.37 -1.24 -15.04
C THR A 166 8.61 -0.91 -13.78
N CYS A 167 7.38 -0.50 -13.95
CA CYS A 167 6.40 -0.61 -12.88
C CYS A 167 6.18 -2.11 -12.70
N LEU A 168 7.02 -2.76 -11.90
CA LEU A 168 6.81 -4.14 -11.55
C LEU A 168 5.51 -4.21 -10.76
N LEU A 169 4.48 -4.67 -11.46
CA LEU A 169 3.34 -5.29 -10.83
C LEU A 169 3.87 -6.51 -10.08
N TYR A 170 4.34 -6.31 -8.84
CA TYR A 170 4.39 -7.41 -7.92
C TYR A 170 2.92 -7.71 -7.58
N THR A 171 2.27 -8.49 -8.41
CA THR A 171 1.10 -9.21 -8.00
C THR A 171 1.56 -10.06 -6.83
N SER A 172 1.08 -9.75 -5.63
CA SER A 172 1.17 -10.67 -4.51
C SER A 172 0.81 -12.06 -5.04
N PRO A 173 1.62 -13.10 -4.81
CA PRO A 173 1.23 -14.44 -5.22
C PRO A 173 -0.16 -14.68 -4.65
N SER A 174 -1.08 -14.99 -5.54
CA SER A 174 -2.43 -15.39 -5.16
C SER A 174 -2.29 -16.57 -4.19
N PRO A 175 -3.12 -16.66 -3.14
CA PRO A 175 -3.14 -17.85 -2.27
C PRO A 175 -3.34 -19.17 -3.03
N ARG A 176 -3.63 -19.12 -4.33
CA ARG A 176 -3.79 -20.28 -5.20
C ARG A 176 -2.48 -20.86 -5.78
N ASP A 177 -1.36 -20.12 -5.68
CA ASP A 177 -0.09 -20.60 -6.25
C ASP A 177 0.73 -21.47 -5.28
N SER A 178 0.19 -21.82 -4.11
CA SER A 178 0.85 -22.67 -3.11
C SER A 178 0.39 -24.14 -3.11
N THR A 179 -0.39 -24.56 -4.11
CA THR A 179 -0.82 -25.98 -4.24
C THR A 179 -0.47 -26.53 -5.61
N SER A 180 0.79 -26.84 -5.81
CA SER A 180 1.22 -27.90 -6.73
C SER A 180 2.68 -28.28 -6.47
N SER A 181 2.86 -29.28 -5.67
CA SER A 181 3.84 -30.37 -5.75
C SER A 181 3.54 -31.38 -4.70
#